data_68860a2f31802ab21e66097b0d6e9eee
#
_entry.id   68860a2f31802ab21e66097b0d6e9eee
#
_cell.length_a   1.000
_cell.length_b   1.000
_cell.length_c   1.000
_cell.angle_alpha   90.00
_cell.angle_beta   90.00
_cell.angle_gamma   90.00
#
_symmetry.space_group_name_H-M   'P 1'
#
loop_
_entity.id
_entity.type
_entity.pdbx_description
1 polymer ?
#
loop_
_entity_poly.entity_id
_entity_poly.type
_entity_poly.pdbx_seq_one_letter_code
_entity_poly.pdbx_strand_id
1 'polypeptide(L)'
;MSTGRLEVICGEDSSGKTAMALGRALQALTEQKTVIVIQFLKGSEKTGNLDVLKRMEPELKVFRFEKSDCYFAELSDAEKKDEEINIRNGLNYAKKVLTTEECDLLVLDEALGLVDQNIVTEEEMAGILSCRDQVQVIVTGKVLPEGLSRIADKVEKVDCCK
;
A
#
# COMPACT_ATOMS: atom_id res chain seq x y z
N MET A 1 -19.12 5.67 16.81
CA MET A 1 -18.21 6.41 15.92
C MET A 1 -17.72 5.50 14.82
N SER A 2 -17.90 5.92 13.60
CA SER A 2 -17.34 5.19 12.48
C SER A 2 -15.85 5.39 12.47
N THR A 3 -15.10 4.34 12.60
CA THR A 3 -13.66 4.36 12.36
C THR A 3 -13.39 3.86 10.96
N GLY A 4 -12.35 4.35 10.34
CA GLY A 4 -11.89 3.86 9.06
C GLY A 4 -11.57 2.36 9.17
N ARG A 5 -12.06 1.57 8.21
CA ARG A 5 -11.79 0.13 8.18
C ARG A 5 -10.40 -0.15 7.63
N LEU A 6 -9.79 -1.18 8.15
CA LEU A 6 -8.54 -1.74 7.62
C LEU A 6 -8.86 -3.08 6.94
N GLU A 7 -8.61 -3.13 5.65
CA GLU A 7 -8.75 -4.34 4.85
C GLU A 7 -7.38 -4.77 4.34
N VAL A 8 -7.13 -6.07 4.38
CA VAL A 8 -5.89 -6.66 3.88
C VAL A 8 -6.22 -7.58 2.70
N ILE A 9 -5.47 -7.43 1.62
CA ILE A 9 -5.50 -8.34 0.48
C ILE A 9 -4.12 -9.01 0.43
N CYS A 10 -4.06 -10.29 0.71
CA CYS A 10 -2.81 -11.04 0.70
C CYS A 10 -2.87 -12.22 -0.29
N GLY A 11 -1.71 -12.64 -0.76
CA GLY A 11 -1.57 -13.73 -1.71
C GLY A 11 -0.17 -13.77 -2.30
N GLU A 12 0.12 -14.83 -3.04
CA GLU A 12 1.40 -15.01 -3.72
C GLU A 12 1.68 -13.92 -4.76
N ASP A 13 2.93 -13.81 -5.18
CA ASP A 13 3.33 -12.91 -6.23
C ASP A 13 2.53 -13.20 -7.51
N SER A 14 2.19 -12.16 -8.25
CA SER A 14 1.40 -12.26 -9.48
C SER A 14 -0.01 -12.86 -9.31
N SER A 15 -0.55 -12.87 -8.10
CA SER A 15 -1.91 -13.35 -7.83
C SER A 15 -3.03 -12.37 -8.20
N GLY A 16 -2.69 -11.13 -8.52
CA GLY A 16 -3.65 -10.08 -8.86
C GLY A 16 -4.03 -9.18 -7.69
N LYS A 17 -3.27 -9.18 -6.60
CA LYS A 17 -3.52 -8.32 -5.43
C LYS A 17 -3.62 -6.84 -5.78
N THR A 18 -2.65 -6.34 -6.55
CA THR A 18 -2.63 -4.93 -6.99
C THR A 18 -3.85 -4.61 -7.83
N ALA A 19 -4.22 -5.49 -8.77
CA ALA A 19 -5.41 -5.30 -9.60
C ALA A 19 -6.69 -5.25 -8.75
N MET A 20 -6.81 -6.11 -7.73
CA MET A 20 -7.93 -6.06 -6.79
C MET A 20 -7.98 -4.74 -6.03
N ALA A 21 -6.85 -4.29 -5.51
CA ALA A 21 -6.77 -3.02 -4.78
C ALA A 21 -7.13 -1.83 -5.67
N LEU A 22 -6.62 -1.79 -6.91
CA LEU A 22 -6.99 -0.76 -7.89
C LEU A 22 -8.46 -0.85 -8.29
N GLY A 23 -9.02 -2.04 -8.40
CA GLY A 23 -10.46 -2.23 -8.62
C GLY A 23 -11.30 -1.63 -7.50
N ARG A 24 -10.89 -1.84 -6.24
CA ARG A 24 -11.53 -1.19 -5.08
C ARG A 24 -11.40 0.33 -5.11
N ALA A 25 -10.24 0.82 -5.55
CA ALA A 25 -10.02 2.26 -5.75
C ALA A 25 -10.98 2.83 -6.79
N LEU A 26 -11.12 2.18 -7.95
CA LEU A 26 -12.07 2.59 -8.99
C LEU A 26 -13.52 2.55 -8.49
N GLN A 27 -13.89 1.52 -7.74
CA GLN A 27 -15.21 1.44 -7.12
C GLN A 27 -15.47 2.64 -6.20
N ALA A 28 -14.49 3.01 -5.37
CA ALA A 28 -14.59 4.18 -4.50
C ALA A 28 -14.83 5.48 -5.29
N LEU A 29 -14.16 5.64 -6.44
CA LEU A 29 -14.37 6.79 -7.32
C LEU A 29 -15.81 6.85 -7.83
N THR A 30 -16.42 5.71 -8.15
CA THR A 30 -17.83 5.67 -8.59
C THR A 30 -18.80 6.09 -7.47
N GLU A 31 -18.36 6.00 -6.22
CA GLU A 31 -19.09 6.47 -5.04
C GLU A 31 -18.76 7.92 -4.67
N GLN A 32 -18.05 8.63 -5.55
CA GLN A 32 -17.62 10.02 -5.35
C GLN A 32 -16.62 10.19 -4.19
N LYS A 33 -15.89 9.14 -3.88
CA LYS A 33 -14.81 9.15 -2.88
C LYS A 33 -13.48 9.47 -3.53
N THR A 34 -12.57 10.05 -2.76
CA THR A 34 -11.20 10.34 -3.19
C THR A 34 -10.26 9.22 -2.74
N VAL A 35 -9.25 8.93 -3.55
CA VAL A 35 -8.33 7.81 -3.33
C VAL A 35 -6.88 8.26 -3.47
N ILE A 36 -6.04 7.83 -2.54
CA ILE A 36 -4.58 7.91 -2.66
C ILE A 36 -4.04 6.48 -2.65
N VAL A 37 -3.18 6.18 -3.61
CA VAL A 37 -2.46 4.90 -3.71
C VAL A 37 -0.97 5.17 -3.54
N ILE A 38 -0.34 4.47 -2.60
CA ILE A 38 1.11 4.47 -2.44
C ILE A 38 1.61 3.06 -2.72
N GLN A 39 2.46 2.93 -3.73
CA GLN A 39 3.02 1.65 -4.14
C GLN A 39 4.45 1.49 -3.63
N PHE A 40 4.72 0.34 -3.01
CA PHE A 40 6.02 -0.04 -2.47
C PHE A 40 6.58 -1.25 -3.21
N LEU A 41 7.90 -1.41 -3.20
CA LEU A 41 8.61 -2.60 -3.66
C LEU A 41 8.28 -3.03 -5.10
N LYS A 42 7.99 -2.09 -5.97
CA LYS A 42 7.63 -2.40 -7.37
C LYS A 42 8.83 -2.71 -8.24
N GLY A 43 10.02 -2.19 -7.92
CA GLY A 43 11.22 -2.39 -8.72
C GLY A 43 10.99 -2.04 -10.18
N SER A 44 11.34 -2.96 -11.07
CA SER A 44 11.11 -2.85 -12.50
C SER A 44 9.68 -3.15 -12.94
N GLU A 45 8.80 -3.54 -12.03
CA GLU A 45 7.41 -3.80 -12.39
C GLU A 45 6.75 -2.55 -12.96
N LYS A 46 6.55 -2.61 -14.25
CA LYS A 46 5.71 -1.64 -14.94
C LYS A 46 4.26 -2.03 -14.68
N THR A 47 3.69 -1.52 -13.60
CA THR A 47 2.25 -1.62 -13.41
C THR A 47 1.57 -0.75 -14.47
N GLY A 48 1.47 -1.29 -15.66
CA GLY A 48 0.81 -0.62 -16.76
C GLY A 48 1.34 0.80 -17.02
N ASN A 49 0.61 1.53 -17.78
CA ASN A 49 0.91 2.94 -18.03
C ASN A 49 0.32 3.79 -16.90
N LEU A 50 1.16 4.23 -15.95
CA LEU A 50 0.74 5.14 -14.88
C LEU A 50 0.11 6.43 -15.40
N ASP A 51 0.41 6.81 -16.65
CA ASP A 51 -0.18 8.00 -17.27
C ASP A 51 -1.70 7.87 -17.41
N VAL A 52 -2.22 6.65 -17.53
CA VAL A 52 -3.67 6.43 -17.54
C VAL A 52 -4.27 6.78 -16.18
N LEU A 53 -3.60 6.38 -15.10
CA LEU A 53 -4.04 6.68 -13.74
C LEU A 53 -3.95 8.17 -13.43
N LYS A 54 -2.97 8.87 -13.98
CA LYS A 54 -2.84 10.32 -13.84
C LYS A 54 -4.03 11.09 -14.39
N ARG A 55 -4.76 10.53 -15.37
CA ARG A 55 -5.98 11.16 -15.91
C ARG A 55 -7.12 11.18 -14.90
N MET A 56 -6.99 10.42 -13.81
CA MET A 56 -8.01 10.36 -12.75
C MET A 56 -7.73 11.35 -11.63
N GLU A 57 -6.64 12.11 -11.71
CA GLU A 57 -6.37 13.19 -10.75
C GLU A 57 -7.38 14.34 -10.94
N PRO A 58 -7.78 15.00 -9.85
CA PRO A 58 -7.31 14.83 -8.48
C PRO A 58 -8.02 13.75 -7.65
N GLU A 59 -9.02 13.08 -8.20
CA GLU A 59 -9.85 12.12 -7.45
C GLU A 59 -9.07 10.86 -7.05
N LEU A 60 -8.14 10.42 -7.91
CA LEU A 60 -7.22 9.34 -7.61
C LEU A 60 -5.79 9.79 -7.88
N LYS A 61 -4.92 9.63 -6.89
CA LYS A 61 -3.49 9.94 -7.00
C LYS A 61 -2.67 8.70 -6.68
N VAL A 62 -1.66 8.42 -7.49
CA VAL A 62 -0.73 7.30 -7.28
C VAL A 62 0.68 7.83 -7.05
N PHE A 63 1.32 7.36 -5.99
CA PHE A 63 2.67 7.75 -5.61
C PHE A 63 3.59 6.54 -5.51
N ARG A 64 4.81 6.72 -5.97
CA ARG A 64 5.94 5.82 -5.73
C ARG A 64 7.10 6.66 -5.23
N PHE A 65 7.59 6.36 -4.03
CA PHE A 65 8.70 7.08 -3.41
C PHE A 65 10.05 6.47 -3.75
N GLU A 66 10.10 5.18 -4.01
CA GLU A 66 11.30 4.48 -4.42
C GLU A 66 11.77 4.93 -5.80
N LYS A 67 13.07 5.01 -5.99
CA LYS A 67 13.69 5.52 -7.20
C LYS A 67 14.36 4.45 -8.03
N SER A 68 14.69 3.29 -7.43
CA SER A 68 15.37 2.21 -8.13
C SER A 68 14.41 1.44 -9.04
N ASP A 69 14.92 1.06 -10.21
CA ASP A 69 14.24 0.16 -11.13
C ASP A 69 14.50 -1.33 -10.80
N CYS A 70 15.34 -1.61 -9.80
CA CYS A 70 15.64 -2.96 -9.35
C CYS A 70 14.79 -3.32 -8.13
N TYR A 71 14.50 -4.62 -7.95
CA TYR A 71 13.87 -5.07 -6.73
C TYR A 71 14.77 -4.84 -5.52
N PHE A 72 14.17 -4.48 -4.40
CA PHE A 72 14.91 -4.15 -3.18
C PHE A 72 15.90 -5.26 -2.77
N ALA A 73 15.49 -6.52 -2.89
CA ALA A 73 16.35 -7.67 -2.54
C ALA A 73 17.62 -7.76 -3.39
N GLU A 74 17.62 -7.21 -4.60
CA GLU A 74 18.73 -7.24 -5.56
C GLU A 74 19.71 -6.07 -5.39
N LEU A 75 19.35 -5.10 -4.58
CA LEU A 75 20.17 -3.92 -4.35
C LEU A 75 21.40 -4.20 -3.47
N SER A 76 22.47 -3.47 -3.68
CA SER A 76 23.62 -3.45 -2.77
C SER A 76 23.23 -2.85 -1.42
N ASP A 77 24.05 -3.06 -0.39
CA ASP A 77 23.77 -2.51 0.95
C ASP A 77 23.67 -0.99 0.95
N ALA A 78 24.49 -0.30 0.15
CA ALA A 78 24.43 1.15 0.02
C ALA A 78 23.14 1.61 -0.67
N GLU A 79 22.77 0.95 -1.75
CA GLU A 79 21.53 1.22 -2.47
C GLU A 79 20.29 0.94 -1.61
N LYS A 80 20.32 -0.13 -0.80
CA LYS A 80 19.24 -0.44 0.15
C LYS A 80 19.03 0.67 1.16
N LYS A 81 20.12 1.23 1.68
CA LYS A 81 20.03 2.36 2.64
C LYS A 81 19.36 3.58 1.99
N ASP A 82 19.71 3.88 0.75
CA ASP A 82 19.12 5.00 0.02
C ASP A 82 17.62 4.76 -0.24
N GLU A 83 17.26 3.53 -0.66
CA GLU A 83 15.86 3.18 -0.89
C GLU A 83 15.05 3.11 0.40
N GLU A 84 15.64 2.71 1.52
CA GLU A 84 14.98 2.75 2.83
C GLU A 84 14.55 4.17 3.21
N ILE A 85 15.36 5.17 2.89
CA ILE A 85 15.00 6.57 3.10
C ILE A 85 13.76 6.93 2.28
N ASN A 86 13.74 6.54 1.01
CA ASN A 86 12.61 6.79 0.12
C ASN A 86 11.33 6.06 0.61
N ILE A 87 11.48 4.82 1.03
CA ILE A 87 10.37 4.02 1.60
C ILE A 87 9.82 4.69 2.86
N ARG A 88 10.70 5.15 3.76
CA ARG A 88 10.27 5.85 4.97
C ARG A 88 9.58 7.17 4.67
N ASN A 89 10.00 7.87 3.62
CA ASN A 89 9.28 9.06 3.14
C ASN A 89 7.86 8.70 2.70
N GLY A 90 7.70 7.57 2.01
CA GLY A 90 6.38 7.05 1.63
C GLY A 90 5.50 6.71 2.82
N LEU A 91 6.07 6.07 3.84
CA LEU A 91 5.35 5.73 5.08
C LEU A 91 4.99 6.98 5.89
N ASN A 92 5.88 7.96 5.95
CA ASN A 92 5.59 9.24 6.60
C ASN A 92 4.46 9.98 5.88
N TYR A 93 4.44 9.93 4.56
CA TYR A 93 3.35 10.48 3.77
C TYR A 93 2.03 9.74 4.05
N ALA A 94 2.06 8.41 4.11
CA ALA A 94 0.89 7.61 4.47
C ALA A 94 0.34 8.02 5.85
N LYS A 95 1.22 8.18 6.83
CA LYS A 95 0.83 8.64 8.17
C LYS A 95 0.20 10.04 8.13
N LYS A 96 0.78 10.95 7.36
CA LYS A 96 0.23 12.29 7.18
C LYS A 96 -1.17 12.23 6.55
N VAL A 97 -1.35 11.44 5.49
CA VAL A 97 -2.66 11.25 4.84
C VAL A 97 -3.71 10.77 5.83
N LEU A 98 -3.36 9.82 6.68
CA LEU A 98 -4.28 9.27 7.68
C LEU A 98 -4.60 10.27 8.78
N THR A 99 -3.60 10.99 9.29
CA THR A 99 -3.80 11.93 10.40
C THR A 99 -4.52 13.21 9.97
N THR A 100 -4.39 13.61 8.71
CA THR A 100 -5.03 14.82 8.17
C THR A 100 -6.26 14.51 7.31
N GLU A 101 -6.61 13.23 7.17
CA GLU A 101 -7.78 12.77 6.40
C GLU A 101 -7.80 13.33 4.96
N GLU A 102 -6.66 13.25 4.26
CA GLU A 102 -6.53 13.81 2.91
C GLU A 102 -7.34 13.08 1.83
N CYS A 103 -7.82 11.89 2.13
CA CYS A 103 -8.64 11.08 1.21
C CYS A 103 -9.62 10.21 1.97
N ASP A 104 -10.56 9.62 1.25
CA ASP A 104 -11.52 8.67 1.82
C ASP A 104 -10.97 7.25 1.87
N LEU A 105 -10.13 6.88 0.89
CA LEU A 105 -9.50 5.57 0.80
C LEU A 105 -7.99 5.72 0.52
N LEU A 106 -7.19 5.12 1.38
CA LEU A 106 -5.75 4.98 1.19
C LEU A 106 -5.41 3.53 0.87
N VAL A 107 -4.74 3.32 -0.26
CA VAL A 107 -4.21 2.00 -0.66
C VAL A 107 -2.71 1.99 -0.46
N LEU A 108 -2.21 1.06 0.35
CA LEU A 108 -0.78 0.82 0.57
C LEU A 108 -0.40 -0.49 -0.12
N ASP A 109 -0.01 -0.39 -1.38
CA ASP A 109 0.26 -1.54 -2.22
C ASP A 109 1.64 -2.13 -1.93
N GLU A 110 1.71 -3.43 -1.68
CA GLU A 110 2.88 -4.19 -1.24
C GLU A 110 3.51 -3.73 0.08
N ALA A 111 2.76 -3.01 0.91
CA ALA A 111 3.28 -2.53 2.19
C ALA A 111 3.60 -3.65 3.18
N LEU A 112 2.92 -4.80 3.11
CA LEU A 112 3.26 -5.95 3.94
C LEU A 112 4.67 -6.48 3.63
N GLY A 113 5.14 -6.32 2.41
CA GLY A 113 6.50 -6.69 2.02
C GLY A 113 7.57 -5.90 2.77
N LEU A 114 7.26 -4.69 3.23
CA LEU A 114 8.20 -3.89 4.04
C LEU A 114 8.48 -4.55 5.39
N VAL A 115 7.49 -5.20 5.96
CA VAL A 115 7.64 -5.98 7.20
C VAL A 115 8.36 -7.30 6.90
N ASP A 116 7.96 -7.99 5.85
CA ASP A 116 8.54 -9.26 5.43
C ASP A 116 10.05 -9.14 5.13
N GLN A 117 10.47 -8.04 4.53
CA GLN A 117 11.88 -7.76 4.22
C GLN A 117 12.63 -7.05 5.36
N ASN A 118 12.05 -6.93 6.52
CA ASN A 118 12.63 -6.29 7.71
C ASN A 118 13.05 -4.83 7.50
N ILE A 119 12.38 -4.11 6.61
CA ILE A 119 12.61 -2.68 6.39
C ILE A 119 11.94 -1.87 7.51
N VAL A 120 10.76 -2.29 7.92
CA VAL A 120 10.03 -1.75 9.06
C VAL A 120 9.57 -2.89 9.97
N THR A 121 9.37 -2.59 11.23
CA THR A 121 8.84 -3.57 12.17
C THR A 121 7.31 -3.68 12.04
N GLU A 122 6.78 -4.79 12.50
CA GLU A 122 5.33 -5.00 12.57
C GLU A 122 4.66 -3.92 13.43
N GLU A 123 5.30 -3.56 14.55
CA GLU A 123 4.83 -2.52 15.46
C GLU A 123 4.80 -1.14 14.82
N GLU A 124 5.83 -0.80 14.02
CA GLU A 124 5.85 0.46 13.27
C GLU A 124 4.71 0.51 12.26
N MET A 125 4.50 -0.57 11.51
CA MET A 125 3.41 -0.66 10.55
C MET A 125 2.04 -0.55 11.24
N ALA A 126 1.84 -1.29 12.32
CA ALA A 126 0.62 -1.23 13.11
C ALA A 126 0.38 0.18 13.66
N GLY A 127 1.44 0.86 14.10
CA GLY A 127 1.37 2.25 14.58
C GLY A 127 0.88 3.22 13.50
N ILE A 128 1.39 3.08 12.28
CA ILE A 128 0.94 3.90 11.15
C ILE A 128 -0.53 3.61 10.81
N LEU A 129 -0.90 2.34 10.70
CA LEU A 129 -2.27 1.95 10.37
C LEU A 129 -3.27 2.35 11.46
N SER A 130 -2.83 2.44 12.70
CA SER A 130 -3.66 2.89 13.82
C SER A 130 -3.95 4.40 13.79
N CYS A 131 -3.23 5.17 12.96
CA CYS A 131 -3.52 6.59 12.75
C CYS A 131 -4.76 6.81 11.88
N ARG A 132 -5.33 5.75 11.31
CA ARG A 132 -6.58 5.86 10.54
C ARG A 132 -7.73 6.25 11.47
N ASP A 133 -8.33 7.37 11.24
CA ASP A 133 -9.54 7.80 11.96
C ASP A 133 -10.77 7.48 11.12
N GLN A 134 -11.06 8.30 10.14
CA GLN A 134 -12.18 8.12 9.22
C GLN A 134 -11.76 7.48 7.88
N VAL A 135 -10.46 7.47 7.58
CA VAL A 135 -9.93 6.99 6.31
C VAL A 135 -9.97 5.46 6.25
N GLN A 136 -10.53 4.94 5.18
CA GLN A 136 -10.46 3.51 4.87
C GLN A 136 -9.07 3.17 4.36
N VAL A 137 -8.53 2.03 4.76
CA VAL A 137 -7.19 1.59 4.34
C VAL A 137 -7.27 0.19 3.76
N ILE A 138 -6.63 0.02 2.60
CA ILE A 138 -6.36 -1.30 2.01
C ILE A 138 -4.86 -1.49 1.97
N VAL A 139 -4.39 -2.59 2.54
CA VAL A 139 -2.97 -2.98 2.52
C VAL A 139 -2.84 -4.29 1.76
N THR A 140 -1.85 -4.38 0.88
CA THR A 140 -1.59 -5.61 0.15
C THR A 140 -0.20 -6.17 0.44
N GLY A 141 -0.02 -7.44 0.20
CA GLY A 141 1.26 -8.13 0.27
C GLY A 141 1.11 -9.64 0.31
N LYS A 142 2.25 -10.32 0.43
CA LYS A 142 2.30 -11.78 0.39
C LYS A 142 2.07 -12.40 1.76
N VAL A 143 2.78 -11.92 2.76
CA VAL A 143 2.76 -12.44 4.13
C VAL A 143 2.06 -11.45 5.05
N LEU A 144 1.01 -11.91 5.73
CA LEU A 144 0.30 -11.10 6.71
C LEU A 144 0.82 -11.43 8.12
N PRO A 145 1.52 -10.50 8.77
CA PRO A 145 1.95 -10.68 10.16
C PRO A 145 0.75 -10.82 11.10
N GLU A 146 0.90 -11.62 12.16
CA GLU A 146 -0.18 -11.91 13.09
C GLU A 146 -0.72 -10.66 13.79
N GLY A 147 0.15 -9.74 14.19
CA GLY A 147 -0.27 -8.50 14.83
C GLY A 147 -1.10 -7.59 13.91
N LEU A 148 -0.79 -7.58 12.63
CA LEU A 148 -1.59 -6.84 11.65
C LEU A 148 -2.92 -7.55 11.37
N SER A 149 -2.91 -8.88 11.36
CA SER A 149 -4.14 -9.66 11.23
C SER A 149 -5.13 -9.35 12.35
N ARG A 150 -4.64 -9.14 13.57
CA ARG A 150 -5.49 -8.83 14.73
C ARG A 150 -6.18 -7.48 14.63
N ILE A 151 -5.55 -6.50 14.02
CA ILE A 151 -6.14 -5.15 13.87
C ILE A 151 -6.93 -4.97 12.58
N ALA A 152 -6.83 -5.90 11.63
CA ALA A 152 -7.57 -5.85 10.38
C ALA A 152 -9.05 -6.15 10.60
N ASP A 153 -9.91 -5.37 9.96
CA ASP A 153 -11.36 -5.61 9.99
C ASP A 153 -11.77 -6.68 8.97
N LYS A 154 -10.98 -6.84 7.91
CA LYS A 154 -11.23 -7.82 6.85
C LYS A 154 -9.92 -8.29 6.24
N VAL A 155 -9.80 -9.57 6.01
CA VAL A 155 -8.66 -10.17 5.31
C VAL A 155 -9.20 -11.00 4.14
N GLU A 156 -8.72 -10.68 2.95
CA GLU A 156 -9.00 -11.46 1.75
C GLU A 156 -7.70 -12.11 1.28
N LYS A 157 -7.76 -13.40 0.98
CA LYS A 157 -6.64 -14.14 0.40
C LYS A 157 -6.94 -14.44 -1.06
N VAL A 158 -5.99 -14.08 -1.94
CA VAL A 158 -6.11 -14.30 -3.37
C VAL A 158 -5.28 -15.51 -3.74
N ASP A 159 -5.92 -16.55 -4.24
CA ASP A 159 -5.28 -17.79 -4.70
C ASP A 159 -5.57 -18.01 -6.18
N CYS A 160 -4.53 -18.37 -6.93
CA CYS A 160 -4.69 -18.85 -8.29
C CYS A 160 -4.96 -20.35 -8.26
N CYS A 161 -6.09 -20.78 -8.84
CA CYS A 161 -6.47 -22.19 -8.87
C CYS A 161 -5.72 -23.00 -9.94
N LYS A 162 -5.13 -22.32 -10.92
CA LYS A 162 -4.33 -22.96 -11.99
C LYS A 162 -3.18 -22.04 -12.42
#